data_249b980221c48a8bbeaa4ee4bbac532d
#
_entry.id   249b980221c48a8bbeaa4ee4bbac532d
#
_cell.length_a   1.000
_cell.length_b   1.000
_cell.length_c   1.000
_cell.angle_alpha   90.00
_cell.angle_beta   90.00
_cell.angle_gamma   90.00
#
_symmetry.space_group_name_H-M   'P 1'
#
loop_
_entity.id
_entity.type
_entity.pdbx_description
1 polymer ?
#
loop_
_entity_poly.entity_id
_entity_poly.type
_entity_poly.pdbx_seq_one_letter_code
_entity_poly.pdbx_strand_id
1 'polypeptide(L)'
;MTILLPFNEAGQWLRGSLHCHSTNSDGEVPPEQVAARYKAEGYDFICVTDHFRPEFNYPITDLSVFNDDVFLTIPSAELHIMATSYGKLWHLTANGLPGNFQPPMTDETPAQYAQRAADAGAFVSIVHPSWYQLTLEDAETITCAHAVEVWNAGCQIMHSRGDGAYLLDGLLDRGRHLLCTAVDDMHGHLPDFALAWVMVKSLERSPVSRSRGAVRYRGAE
;
A
#
# COMPACT_ATOMS: atom_id res chain seq x y z
N MET A 1 -26.13 -15.15 -13.65
CA MET A 1 -24.76 -14.67 -13.32
C MET A 1 -24.71 -13.20 -13.72
N THR A 2 -24.72 -12.29 -12.76
CA THR A 2 -24.65 -10.85 -13.05
C THR A 2 -23.19 -10.51 -13.25
N ILE A 3 -22.81 -10.10 -14.46
CA ILE A 3 -21.45 -9.62 -14.73
C ILE A 3 -21.35 -8.23 -14.08
N LEU A 4 -20.60 -8.14 -13.00
CA LEU A 4 -20.19 -6.86 -12.42
C LEU A 4 -19.14 -6.25 -13.36
N LEU A 5 -19.54 -5.20 -14.07
CA LEU A 5 -18.60 -4.39 -14.84
C LEU A 5 -18.05 -3.30 -13.91
N PRO A 6 -16.79 -3.37 -13.48
CA PRO A 6 -16.25 -2.48 -12.45
C PRO A 6 -16.30 -0.99 -12.84
N PHE A 7 -16.42 -0.69 -14.13
CA PHE A 7 -16.49 0.67 -14.64
C PHE A 7 -17.89 1.25 -14.71
N ASN A 8 -18.96 0.46 -14.48
CA ASN A 8 -20.35 0.90 -14.57
C ASN A 8 -20.89 1.48 -13.24
N GLU A 9 -20.17 1.28 -12.14
CA GLU A 9 -20.57 1.86 -10.86
C GLU A 9 -20.52 3.40 -10.92
N ALA A 10 -21.43 4.07 -10.22
CA ALA A 10 -21.40 5.53 -10.09
C ALA A 10 -20.15 5.97 -9.32
N GLY A 11 -19.68 7.20 -9.53
CA GLY A 11 -18.55 7.78 -8.80
C GLY A 11 -17.58 8.52 -9.71
N GLN A 12 -16.63 9.16 -9.06
CA GLN A 12 -15.51 9.86 -9.71
C GLN A 12 -14.23 9.03 -9.59
N TRP A 13 -13.34 9.16 -10.57
CA TRP A 13 -12.03 8.55 -10.52
C TRP A 13 -11.06 9.41 -9.73
N LEU A 14 -10.39 8.81 -8.77
CA LEU A 14 -9.39 9.42 -7.92
C LEU A 14 -8.03 8.81 -8.21
N ARG A 15 -7.03 9.65 -8.47
CA ARG A 15 -5.63 9.27 -8.67
C ARG A 15 -4.92 9.25 -7.33
N GLY A 16 -4.26 8.13 -6.98
CA GLY A 16 -3.58 8.02 -5.70
C GLY A 16 -2.24 7.33 -5.74
N SER A 17 -1.38 7.66 -4.78
CA SER A 17 -0.17 6.90 -4.45
C SER A 17 -0.43 6.08 -3.20
N LEU A 18 -0.11 4.78 -3.26
CA LEU A 18 -0.28 3.84 -2.14
C LEU A 18 1.03 3.47 -1.45
N HIS A 19 2.18 3.93 -1.99
CA HIS A 19 3.50 3.57 -1.48
C HIS A 19 4.49 4.70 -1.77
N CYS A 20 4.94 5.38 -0.72
CA CYS A 20 6.01 6.36 -0.77
C CYS A 20 6.57 6.59 0.65
N HIS A 21 7.81 7.07 0.71
CA HIS A 21 8.57 7.28 1.94
C HIS A 21 8.87 8.75 2.19
N SER A 22 9.17 9.06 3.44
CA SER A 22 9.58 10.37 3.90
C SER A 22 10.80 10.30 4.83
N THR A 23 11.24 11.45 5.32
CA THR A 23 12.30 11.52 6.34
C THR A 23 11.89 10.94 7.70
N ASN A 24 10.65 10.46 7.86
CA ASN A 24 10.27 9.68 9.04
C ASN A 24 10.79 8.23 8.96
N SER A 25 11.26 7.79 7.80
CA SER A 25 12.06 6.57 7.63
C SER A 25 13.34 6.86 6.85
N ASP A 26 13.50 6.34 5.67
CA ASP A 26 14.70 6.44 4.86
C ASP A 26 14.53 7.26 3.58
N GLY A 27 13.38 7.92 3.41
CA GLY A 27 13.19 8.91 2.35
C GLY A 27 13.94 10.21 2.63
N GLU A 28 14.31 10.94 1.57
CA GLU A 28 15.05 12.21 1.67
C GLU A 28 14.14 13.44 1.76
N VAL A 29 12.83 13.26 1.58
CA VAL A 29 11.87 14.38 1.52
C VAL A 29 11.04 14.42 2.80
N PRO A 30 10.95 15.56 3.49
CA PRO A 30 10.06 15.72 4.65
C PRO A 30 8.61 15.39 4.30
N PRO A 31 7.84 14.76 5.22
CA PRO A 31 6.50 14.26 4.91
C PRO A 31 5.53 15.35 4.42
N GLU A 32 5.62 16.56 4.96
CA GLU A 32 4.82 17.70 4.48
C GLU A 32 5.15 18.12 3.05
N GLN A 33 6.42 17.96 2.63
CA GLN A 33 6.83 18.22 1.26
C GLN A 33 6.42 17.07 0.33
N VAL A 34 6.42 15.82 0.80
CA VAL A 34 5.86 14.68 0.06
C VAL A 34 4.39 14.98 -0.27
N ALA A 35 3.58 15.34 0.73
CA ALA A 35 2.19 15.69 0.52
C ALA A 35 2.01 16.85 -0.47
N ALA A 36 2.79 17.93 -0.31
CA ALA A 36 2.73 19.08 -1.20
C ALA A 36 3.10 18.76 -2.65
N ARG A 37 4.11 17.91 -2.88
CA ARG A 37 4.54 17.48 -4.22
C ARG A 37 3.46 16.66 -4.92
N TYR A 38 2.92 15.62 -4.27
CA TYR A 38 1.87 14.79 -4.86
C TYR A 38 0.58 15.58 -5.13
N LYS A 39 0.21 16.50 -4.22
CA LYS A 39 -0.92 17.39 -4.45
C LYS A 39 -0.70 18.31 -5.66
N ALA A 40 0.49 18.90 -5.80
CA ALA A 40 0.85 19.76 -6.93
C ALA A 40 0.86 18.99 -8.26
N GLU A 41 1.18 17.69 -8.25
CA GLU A 41 1.16 16.80 -9.41
C GLU A 41 -0.25 16.29 -9.77
N GLY A 42 -1.28 16.74 -9.04
CA GLY A 42 -2.67 16.42 -9.32
C GLY A 42 -3.12 15.05 -8.82
N TYR A 43 -2.49 14.52 -7.76
CA TYR A 43 -3.02 13.38 -7.04
C TYR A 43 -4.19 13.81 -6.15
N ASP A 44 -5.17 12.94 -6.02
CA ASP A 44 -6.34 13.14 -5.15
C ASP A 44 -6.10 12.59 -3.73
N PHE A 45 -5.21 11.60 -3.59
CA PHE A 45 -4.83 11.06 -2.28
C PHE A 45 -3.44 10.42 -2.28
N ILE A 46 -2.84 10.35 -1.09
CA ILE A 46 -1.59 9.62 -0.85
C ILE A 46 -1.62 8.81 0.43
N CYS A 47 -0.84 7.74 0.43
CA CYS A 47 -0.47 6.94 1.59
C CYS A 47 1.05 7.06 1.76
N VAL A 48 1.50 7.80 2.78
CA VAL A 48 2.92 7.78 3.18
C VAL A 48 3.13 6.54 4.01
N THR A 49 3.97 5.63 3.52
CA THR A 49 4.16 4.28 4.05
C THR A 49 5.57 4.10 4.59
N ASP A 50 6.01 5.03 5.41
CA ASP A 50 7.31 4.97 6.07
C ASP A 50 7.54 3.58 6.70
N HIS A 51 8.78 3.10 6.68
CA HIS A 51 9.17 1.81 7.22
C HIS A 51 8.82 1.68 8.71
N PHE A 52 7.92 0.78 9.04
CA PHE A 52 7.44 0.55 10.41
C PHE A 52 8.42 -0.34 11.18
N ARG A 53 9.55 0.25 11.55
CA ARG A 53 10.71 -0.42 12.16
C ARG A 53 11.21 0.30 13.41
N PRO A 54 11.90 -0.42 14.34
CA PRO A 54 12.37 0.16 15.59
C PRO A 54 13.37 1.30 15.40
N GLU A 55 14.24 1.24 14.38
CA GLU A 55 15.22 2.31 14.08
C GLU A 55 14.57 3.64 13.71
N PHE A 56 13.32 3.61 13.24
CA PHE A 56 12.51 4.78 12.90
C PHE A 56 11.42 5.06 13.94
N ASN A 57 11.43 4.34 15.06
CA ASN A 57 10.41 4.44 16.11
C ASN A 57 8.98 4.11 15.62
N TYR A 58 8.87 3.19 14.67
CA TYR A 58 7.59 2.68 14.15
C TYR A 58 6.63 3.79 13.68
N PRO A 59 6.99 4.60 12.67
CA PRO A 59 6.21 5.76 12.29
C PRO A 59 4.90 5.35 11.59
N ILE A 60 3.83 6.06 11.93
CA ILE A 60 2.60 6.17 11.14
C ILE A 60 2.37 7.66 10.96
N THR A 61 2.72 8.16 9.79
CA THR A 61 2.76 9.60 9.54
C THR A 61 1.35 10.16 9.36
N ASP A 62 0.93 11.02 10.29
CA ASP A 62 -0.34 11.74 10.19
C ASP A 62 -0.13 13.09 9.49
N LEU A 63 -0.65 13.19 8.28
CA LEU A 63 -0.63 14.41 7.46
C LEU A 63 -2.03 14.98 7.25
N SER A 64 -2.98 14.65 8.12
CA SER A 64 -4.39 15.07 8.01
C SER A 64 -4.57 16.58 7.97
N VAL A 65 -3.62 17.35 8.47
CA VAL A 65 -3.57 18.83 8.36
C VAL A 65 -3.52 19.32 6.90
N PHE A 66 -3.06 18.51 5.97
CA PHE A 66 -3.01 18.82 4.52
C PHE A 66 -4.25 18.40 3.76
N ASN A 67 -5.21 17.77 4.43
CA ASN A 67 -6.43 17.31 3.82
C ASN A 67 -7.39 18.46 3.55
N ASP A 68 -7.97 18.47 2.35
CA ASP A 68 -9.03 19.39 1.95
C ASP A 68 -10.04 18.73 1.00
N ASP A 69 -10.84 19.51 0.29
CA ASP A 69 -11.89 19.00 -0.61
C ASP A 69 -11.35 18.26 -1.84
N VAL A 70 -10.07 18.45 -2.18
CA VAL A 70 -9.46 17.89 -3.40
C VAL A 70 -8.29 16.95 -3.14
N PHE A 71 -7.77 16.89 -1.92
CA PHE A 71 -6.61 16.08 -1.60
C PHE A 71 -6.72 15.43 -0.22
N LEU A 72 -6.35 14.15 -0.13
CA LEU A 72 -6.38 13.36 1.09
C LEU A 72 -5.02 12.73 1.39
N THR A 73 -4.64 12.74 2.65
CA THR A 73 -3.56 11.92 3.18
C THR A 73 -4.14 10.82 4.06
N ILE A 74 -3.67 9.60 3.88
CA ILE A 74 -4.17 8.41 4.58
C ILE A 74 -3.02 7.86 5.42
N PRO A 75 -3.14 7.84 6.77
CA PRO A 75 -2.11 7.27 7.64
C PRO A 75 -1.83 5.81 7.27
N SER A 76 -0.56 5.48 7.05
CA SER A 76 -0.16 4.20 6.48
C SER A 76 1.23 3.82 6.97
N ALA A 77 1.65 2.59 6.72
CA ALA A 77 3.00 2.15 7.01
C ALA A 77 3.41 0.99 6.11
N GLU A 78 4.71 0.83 5.89
CA GLU A 78 5.29 -0.36 5.32
C GLU A 78 5.76 -1.30 6.43
N LEU A 79 5.06 -2.43 6.55
CA LEU A 79 5.28 -3.44 7.58
C LEU A 79 6.39 -4.39 7.16
N HIS A 80 7.34 -4.63 8.05
CA HIS A 80 8.43 -5.57 7.83
C HIS A 80 8.07 -6.95 8.38
N ILE A 81 8.19 -7.97 7.54
CA ILE A 81 7.76 -9.34 7.83
C ILE A 81 8.94 -10.30 7.75
N MET A 82 9.17 -11.08 8.78
CA MET A 82 10.11 -12.20 8.80
C MET A 82 9.35 -13.52 8.73
N ALA A 83 9.72 -14.49 7.96
CA ALA A 83 10.67 -14.47 6.87
C ALA A 83 10.07 -15.20 5.66
N THR A 84 10.62 -14.96 4.46
CA THR A 84 10.32 -15.80 3.29
C THR A 84 10.83 -17.24 3.51
N SER A 85 10.46 -18.16 2.61
CA SER A 85 11.00 -19.53 2.56
C SER A 85 12.54 -19.57 2.44
N TYR A 86 13.14 -18.49 1.94
CA TYR A 86 14.61 -18.32 1.88
C TYR A 86 15.20 -17.59 3.09
N GLY A 87 14.42 -17.34 4.13
CA GLY A 87 14.89 -16.64 5.33
C GLY A 87 15.11 -15.13 5.11
N LYS A 88 14.49 -14.53 4.10
CA LYS A 88 14.60 -13.09 3.80
C LYS A 88 13.47 -12.30 4.45
N LEU A 89 13.81 -11.10 4.88
CA LEU A 89 12.82 -10.09 5.23
C LEU A 89 12.04 -9.70 3.96
N TRP A 90 10.75 -9.44 4.10
CA TRP A 90 9.91 -8.89 3.04
C TRP A 90 8.87 -7.92 3.60
N HIS A 91 8.14 -7.25 2.74
CA HIS A 91 7.30 -6.15 3.18
C HIS A 91 5.84 -6.32 2.74
N LEU A 92 4.96 -5.64 3.49
CA LEU A 92 3.57 -5.37 3.12
C LEU A 92 3.30 -3.88 3.35
N THR A 93 2.59 -3.21 2.47
CA THR A 93 1.99 -1.93 2.86
C THR A 93 0.66 -2.16 3.55
N ALA A 94 0.39 -1.35 4.56
CA ALA A 94 -0.86 -1.30 5.28
C ALA A 94 -1.41 0.13 5.22
N ASN A 95 -2.31 0.37 4.26
CA ASN A 95 -2.86 1.69 4.00
C ASN A 95 -4.14 1.91 4.80
N GLY A 96 -4.19 2.98 5.59
CA GLY A 96 -5.30 3.27 6.51
C GLY A 96 -5.11 2.70 7.92
N LEU A 97 -3.88 2.58 8.40
CA LEU A 97 -3.59 2.18 9.77
C LEU A 97 -3.98 3.27 10.78
N PRO A 98 -4.56 2.90 11.92
CA PRO A 98 -4.72 3.84 13.02
C PRO A 98 -3.36 4.21 13.63
N GLY A 99 -3.18 5.48 14.04
CA GLY A 99 -1.91 5.99 14.56
C GLY A 99 -1.42 5.32 15.86
N ASN A 100 -2.27 4.50 16.51
CA ASN A 100 -1.91 3.71 17.68
C ASN A 100 -1.66 2.22 17.36
N PHE A 101 -1.51 1.85 16.09
CA PHE A 101 -1.18 0.47 15.70
C PHE A 101 0.16 0.07 16.32
N GLN A 102 0.19 -1.12 16.90
CA GLN A 102 1.33 -1.56 17.71
C GLN A 102 2.39 -2.26 16.87
N PRO A 103 3.67 -2.15 17.25
CA PRO A 103 4.76 -2.94 16.67
C PRO A 103 4.47 -4.45 16.65
N PRO A 104 5.22 -5.25 15.85
CA PRO A 104 5.06 -6.70 15.85
C PRO A 104 5.39 -7.28 17.23
N MET A 105 4.62 -8.26 17.66
CA MET A 105 4.85 -8.99 18.92
C MET A 105 5.90 -10.08 18.73
N THR A 106 6.60 -10.45 19.81
CA THR A 106 7.74 -11.38 19.77
C THR A 106 7.41 -12.74 19.11
N ASP A 107 6.19 -13.24 19.33
CA ASP A 107 5.76 -14.56 18.81
C ASP A 107 4.73 -14.45 17.68
N GLU A 108 4.58 -13.25 17.11
CA GLU A 108 3.62 -13.00 16.05
C GLU A 108 4.16 -13.49 14.71
N THR A 109 3.43 -14.41 14.07
CA THR A 109 3.78 -14.86 12.72
C THR A 109 3.50 -13.77 11.69
N PRO A 110 4.15 -13.80 10.50
CA PRO A 110 3.86 -12.89 9.40
C PRO A 110 2.36 -12.79 9.07
N ALA A 111 1.69 -13.93 8.99
CA ALA A 111 0.25 -13.99 8.71
C ALA A 111 -0.61 -13.32 9.80
N GLN A 112 -0.27 -13.53 11.07
CA GLN A 112 -0.97 -12.89 12.20
C GLN A 112 -0.76 -11.37 12.21
N TYR A 113 0.46 -10.92 11.94
CA TYR A 113 0.78 -9.48 11.89
C TYR A 113 0.02 -8.79 10.74
N ALA A 114 0.02 -9.40 9.56
CA ALA A 114 -0.75 -8.90 8.42
C ALA A 114 -2.26 -8.90 8.71
N GLN A 115 -2.79 -9.98 9.34
CA GLN A 115 -4.20 -10.06 9.71
C GLN A 115 -4.58 -8.97 10.71
N ARG A 116 -3.72 -8.72 11.72
CA ARG A 116 -3.95 -7.65 12.70
C ARG A 116 -4.01 -6.26 12.05
N ALA A 117 -3.21 -6.00 11.01
CA ALA A 117 -3.31 -4.76 10.23
C ALA A 117 -4.63 -4.69 9.45
N ALA A 118 -5.04 -5.79 8.81
CA ALA A 118 -6.33 -5.87 8.11
C ALA A 118 -7.51 -5.69 9.08
N ASP A 119 -7.47 -6.32 10.25
CA ASP A 119 -8.51 -6.20 11.30
C ASP A 119 -8.58 -4.78 11.88
N ALA A 120 -7.47 -4.04 11.86
CA ALA A 120 -7.43 -2.62 12.20
C ALA A 120 -8.03 -1.72 11.12
N GLY A 121 -8.45 -2.28 9.99
CA GLY A 121 -9.10 -1.58 8.87
C GLY A 121 -8.16 -1.20 7.72
N ALA A 122 -6.90 -1.62 7.74
CA ALA A 122 -5.96 -1.30 6.69
C ALA A 122 -6.21 -2.11 5.40
N PHE A 123 -5.97 -1.47 4.27
CA PHE A 123 -5.82 -2.13 2.98
C PHE A 123 -4.40 -2.67 2.88
N VAL A 124 -4.27 -3.99 2.92
CA VAL A 124 -2.97 -4.69 2.95
C VAL A 124 -2.58 -5.11 1.54
N SER A 125 -1.37 -4.72 1.10
CA SER A 125 -0.82 -5.12 -0.20
C SER A 125 0.51 -5.86 -0.03
N ILE A 126 0.71 -6.91 -0.83
CA ILE A 126 2.01 -7.56 -1.01
C ILE A 126 2.81 -6.68 -1.97
N VAL A 127 3.94 -6.14 -1.50
CA VAL A 127 4.67 -5.10 -2.25
C VAL A 127 5.97 -5.63 -2.87
N HIS A 128 6.39 -5.01 -3.98
CA HIS A 128 7.62 -5.28 -4.74
C HIS A 128 8.12 -6.75 -4.66
N PRO A 129 7.30 -7.75 -5.02
CA PRO A 129 7.61 -9.16 -4.79
C PRO A 129 8.89 -9.63 -5.49
N SER A 130 9.24 -9.07 -6.64
CA SER A 130 10.47 -9.40 -7.36
C SER A 130 11.74 -8.94 -6.63
N TRP A 131 11.65 -7.93 -5.77
CA TRP A 131 12.76 -7.49 -4.94
C TRP A 131 13.27 -8.61 -4.04
N TYR A 132 12.34 -9.34 -3.40
CA TYR A 132 12.63 -10.44 -2.48
C TYR A 132 12.65 -11.81 -3.15
N GLN A 133 12.35 -11.90 -4.45
CA GLN A 133 12.12 -13.17 -5.13
C GLN A 133 11.02 -13.98 -4.42
N LEU A 134 9.95 -13.28 -4.05
CA LEU A 134 8.86 -13.87 -3.29
C LEU A 134 8.22 -15.02 -4.05
N THR A 135 8.05 -16.15 -3.37
CA THR A 135 7.39 -17.32 -3.97
C THR A 135 5.87 -17.24 -3.80
N LEU A 136 5.16 -18.04 -4.59
CA LEU A 136 3.70 -18.17 -4.43
C LEU A 136 3.35 -18.70 -3.03
N GLU A 137 4.13 -19.65 -2.54
CA GLU A 137 3.94 -20.25 -1.22
C GLU A 137 4.11 -19.22 -0.10
N ASP A 138 5.09 -18.34 -0.19
CA ASP A 138 5.27 -17.25 0.77
C ASP A 138 4.05 -16.31 0.77
N ALA A 139 3.63 -15.88 -0.43
CA ALA A 139 2.50 -14.95 -0.59
C ALA A 139 1.15 -15.54 -0.16
N GLU A 140 0.94 -16.84 -0.34
CA GLU A 140 -0.28 -17.54 0.09
C GLU A 140 -0.47 -17.53 1.60
N THR A 141 0.60 -17.37 2.38
CA THR A 141 0.50 -17.25 3.85
C THR A 141 -0.26 -15.99 4.28
N ILE A 142 -0.25 -14.94 3.45
CA ILE A 142 -0.94 -13.67 3.73
C ILE A 142 -2.37 -13.72 3.15
N THR A 143 -3.22 -14.48 3.80
CA THR A 143 -4.59 -14.71 3.33
C THR A 143 -5.47 -13.45 3.35
N CYS A 144 -5.14 -12.49 4.21
CA CYS A 144 -5.82 -11.21 4.33
C CYS A 144 -5.39 -10.15 3.30
N ALA A 145 -4.41 -10.45 2.43
CA ALA A 145 -3.98 -9.50 1.42
C ALA A 145 -5.13 -9.13 0.46
N HIS A 146 -5.22 -7.84 0.15
CA HIS A 146 -6.21 -7.26 -0.76
C HIS A 146 -5.63 -7.07 -2.18
N ALA A 147 -4.32 -6.86 -2.28
CA ALA A 147 -3.66 -6.56 -3.55
C ALA A 147 -2.23 -7.07 -3.61
N VAL A 148 -1.70 -7.09 -4.83
CA VAL A 148 -0.27 -7.28 -5.13
C VAL A 148 0.21 -6.07 -5.93
N GLU A 149 1.37 -5.53 -5.60
CA GLU A 149 2.07 -4.58 -6.46
C GLU A 149 2.56 -5.31 -7.72
N VAL A 150 1.95 -4.98 -8.85
CA VAL A 150 2.36 -5.49 -10.16
C VAL A 150 3.42 -4.61 -10.81
N TRP A 151 3.59 -3.39 -10.30
CA TRP A 151 4.63 -2.47 -10.71
C TRP A 151 5.08 -1.57 -9.56
N ASN A 152 6.40 -1.50 -9.37
CA ASN A 152 7.07 -0.63 -8.41
C ASN A 152 8.18 0.13 -9.14
N ALA A 153 8.03 1.45 -9.27
CA ALA A 153 8.94 2.28 -10.06
C ALA A 153 10.33 2.41 -9.41
N GLY A 154 10.40 2.59 -8.09
CA GLY A 154 11.65 2.67 -7.35
C GLY A 154 12.49 1.41 -7.50
N CYS A 155 11.88 0.23 -7.27
CA CYS A 155 12.53 -1.06 -7.47
C CYS A 155 12.97 -1.29 -8.92
N GLN A 156 12.20 -0.80 -9.90
CA GLN A 156 12.57 -0.88 -11.31
C GLN A 156 13.81 -0.04 -11.62
N ILE A 157 13.84 1.20 -11.15
CA ILE A 157 14.96 2.12 -11.40
C ILE A 157 16.22 1.61 -10.70
N MET A 158 16.09 1.17 -9.46
CA MET A 158 17.21 0.79 -8.61
C MET A 158 17.84 -0.54 -9.01
N HIS A 159 17.00 -1.53 -9.36
CA HIS A 159 17.44 -2.93 -9.48
C HIS A 159 16.87 -3.70 -10.66
N SER A 160 16.07 -3.06 -11.53
CA SER A 160 15.34 -3.73 -12.62
C SER A 160 14.42 -4.86 -12.10
N ARG A 161 13.80 -4.64 -10.95
CA ARG A 161 12.91 -5.59 -10.25
C ARG A 161 11.55 -4.99 -9.88
N GLY A 162 11.01 -4.15 -10.75
CA GLY A 162 9.71 -3.50 -10.52
C GLY A 162 8.50 -4.37 -10.86
N ASP A 163 8.66 -5.42 -11.65
CA ASP A 163 7.56 -6.28 -12.10
C ASP A 163 7.15 -7.29 -11.02
N GLY A 164 5.87 -7.28 -10.66
CA GLY A 164 5.25 -8.22 -9.72
C GLY A 164 4.08 -9.01 -10.33
N ALA A 165 3.82 -8.87 -11.63
CA ALA A 165 2.67 -9.51 -12.29
C ALA A 165 2.69 -11.03 -12.17
N TYR A 166 3.88 -11.66 -12.20
CA TYR A 166 4.03 -13.11 -12.06
C TYR A 166 3.38 -13.65 -10.78
N LEU A 167 3.48 -12.88 -9.67
CA LEU A 167 2.93 -13.29 -8.38
C LEU A 167 1.41 -13.18 -8.38
N LEU A 168 0.89 -12.06 -8.92
CA LEU A 168 -0.56 -11.86 -9.03
C LEU A 168 -1.19 -12.95 -9.89
N ASP A 169 -0.65 -13.21 -11.09
CA ASP A 169 -1.15 -14.24 -12.00
C ASP A 169 -1.20 -15.59 -11.32
N GLY A 170 -0.12 -15.99 -10.65
CA GLY A 170 -0.07 -17.27 -9.95
C GLY A 170 -1.06 -17.38 -8.79
N LEU A 171 -1.32 -16.29 -8.05
CA LEU A 171 -2.31 -16.27 -6.98
C LEU A 171 -3.75 -16.28 -7.52
N LEU A 172 -4.03 -15.61 -8.63
CA LEU A 172 -5.32 -15.65 -9.31
C LEU A 172 -5.62 -17.06 -9.84
N ASP A 173 -4.63 -17.74 -10.44
CA ASP A 173 -4.75 -19.14 -10.90
C ASP A 173 -5.07 -20.10 -9.75
N ARG A 174 -4.65 -19.78 -8.54
CA ARG A 174 -4.99 -20.52 -7.32
C ARG A 174 -6.32 -20.10 -6.68
N GLY A 175 -7.10 -19.27 -7.37
CA GLY A 175 -8.44 -18.86 -6.94
C GLY A 175 -8.47 -17.71 -5.93
N ARG A 176 -7.34 -17.00 -5.71
CA ARG A 176 -7.32 -15.80 -4.88
C ARG A 176 -7.97 -14.64 -5.63
N HIS A 177 -8.81 -13.87 -4.95
CA HIS A 177 -9.40 -12.64 -5.49
C HIS A 177 -8.61 -11.44 -5.00
N LEU A 178 -7.63 -11.02 -5.78
CA LEU A 178 -6.72 -9.92 -5.46
C LEU A 178 -6.80 -8.82 -6.50
N LEU A 179 -6.50 -7.61 -6.06
CA LEU A 179 -6.35 -6.45 -6.92
C LEU A 179 -4.89 -6.27 -7.32
N CYS A 180 -4.66 -5.41 -8.30
CA CYS A 180 -3.33 -4.95 -8.65
C CYS A 180 -3.13 -3.50 -8.27
N THR A 181 -1.90 -3.17 -7.83
CA THR A 181 -1.46 -1.79 -7.61
C THR A 181 -0.20 -1.50 -8.41
N ALA A 182 -0.03 -0.24 -8.80
CA ALA A 182 1.21 0.28 -9.36
C ALA A 182 1.59 1.51 -8.53
N VAL A 183 2.86 1.61 -8.15
CA VAL A 183 3.34 2.57 -7.17
C VAL A 183 4.69 3.14 -7.51
N ASP A 184 4.99 4.31 -6.94
CA ASP A 184 6.31 4.94 -7.06
C ASP A 184 7.35 4.28 -6.17
N ASP A 185 6.97 3.97 -4.92
CA ASP A 185 7.91 3.62 -3.85
C ASP A 185 8.99 4.70 -3.72
N MET A 186 8.52 5.97 -3.72
CA MET A 186 9.35 7.15 -3.80
C MET A 186 10.13 7.37 -2.51
N HIS A 187 11.45 7.47 -2.63
CA HIS A 187 12.36 7.82 -1.54
C HIS A 187 12.99 9.21 -1.74
N GLY A 188 12.96 9.75 -2.97
CA GLY A 188 13.41 11.10 -3.29
C GLY A 188 14.89 11.25 -3.62
N HIS A 189 15.70 10.20 -3.50
CA HIS A 189 17.11 10.17 -3.92
C HIS A 189 17.30 9.70 -5.37
N LEU A 190 16.24 9.26 -6.01
CA LEU A 190 16.19 8.83 -7.41
C LEU A 190 15.09 9.61 -8.16
N PRO A 191 15.04 9.55 -9.50
CA PRO A 191 13.91 10.08 -10.25
C PRO A 191 12.71 9.11 -10.18
N ASP A 192 12.23 8.85 -8.96
CA ASP A 192 11.23 7.85 -8.59
C ASP A 192 9.86 8.46 -8.24
N PHE A 193 9.62 9.72 -8.60
CA PHE A 193 8.42 10.47 -8.25
C PHE A 193 7.41 10.55 -9.39
N ALA A 194 6.13 10.29 -9.10
CA ALA A 194 4.98 10.44 -10.00
C ALA A 194 5.05 9.60 -11.29
N LEU A 195 5.67 8.43 -11.22
CA LEU A 195 5.85 7.51 -12.34
C LEU A 195 4.75 6.43 -12.42
N ALA A 196 4.11 6.15 -11.28
CA ALA A 196 3.06 5.14 -11.17
C ALA A 196 1.98 5.58 -10.17
N TRP A 197 0.75 5.13 -10.39
CA TRP A 197 -0.38 5.47 -9.54
C TRP A 197 -1.50 4.44 -9.67
N VAL A 198 -2.45 4.51 -8.77
CA VAL A 198 -3.72 3.79 -8.85
C VAL A 198 -4.85 4.74 -9.22
N MET A 199 -5.87 4.21 -9.90
CA MET A 199 -7.13 4.90 -10.11
C MET A 199 -8.21 4.20 -9.30
N VAL A 200 -8.80 4.91 -8.34
CA VAL A 200 -9.86 4.39 -7.48
C VAL A 200 -11.17 5.11 -7.82
N LYS A 201 -12.22 4.35 -8.07
CA LYS A 201 -13.56 4.91 -8.28
C LYS A 201 -14.28 5.04 -6.94
N SER A 202 -14.69 6.26 -6.58
CA SER A 202 -15.36 6.55 -5.32
C SER A 202 -16.61 7.38 -5.52
N LEU A 203 -17.65 7.10 -4.72
CA LEU A 203 -18.87 7.91 -4.68
C LEU A 203 -18.66 9.24 -3.99
N GLU A 204 -17.72 9.33 -3.07
CA GLU A 204 -17.48 10.49 -2.23
C GLU A 204 -16.01 10.87 -2.19
N ARG A 205 -15.74 12.18 -2.30
CA ARG A 205 -14.46 12.80 -1.95
C ARG A 205 -14.47 13.31 -0.51
N SER A 206 -15.04 12.58 0.43
CA SER A 206 -15.21 13.09 1.78
C SER A 206 -14.14 12.59 2.75
N PRO A 207 -13.60 13.50 3.61
CA PRO A 207 -12.84 13.10 4.78
C PRO A 207 -13.61 12.22 5.76
N VAL A 208 -14.94 12.27 5.74
CA VAL A 208 -15.83 11.56 6.68
C VAL A 208 -16.01 10.08 6.33
N SER A 209 -15.78 9.66 5.09
CA SER A 209 -15.68 8.23 4.76
C SER A 209 -14.45 7.57 5.39
N ARG A 210 -13.57 8.37 6.00
CA ARG A 210 -12.31 8.00 6.65
C ARG A 210 -12.44 7.14 7.90
N SER A 211 -13.47 7.34 8.71
CA SER A 211 -13.65 6.55 9.95
C SER A 211 -14.22 5.16 9.68
N ARG A 212 -14.60 4.90 8.44
CA ARG A 212 -15.02 3.59 7.95
C ARG A 212 -14.20 3.19 6.74
N GLY A 213 -12.97 3.64 6.72
CA GLY A 213 -11.92 3.59 5.75
C GLY A 213 -11.76 2.29 5.02
N ALA A 214 -12.65 1.96 4.32
CA ALA A 214 -12.52 0.86 3.41
C ALA A 214 -12.74 1.44 2.02
N VAL A 215 -11.80 1.23 1.19
CA VAL A 215 -12.15 0.69 -0.10
C VAL A 215 -13.05 -0.49 0.19
N ARG A 216 -14.36 -0.26 0.33
CA ARG A 216 -15.33 -1.34 0.50
C ARG A 216 -15.42 -2.04 -0.84
N TYR A 217 -14.61 -3.06 -1.01
CA TYR A 217 -14.97 -4.13 -1.90
C TYR A 217 -16.18 -4.81 -1.27
N ARG A 218 -17.36 -4.56 -1.77
CA ARG A 218 -18.44 -5.54 -1.60
C ARG A 218 -17.98 -6.77 -2.37
N GLY A 219 -17.41 -7.73 -1.66
CA GLY A 219 -17.30 -9.09 -2.14
C GLY A 219 -18.70 -9.47 -2.64
N ALA A 220 -18.77 -10.02 -3.82
CA ALA A 220 -19.98 -10.68 -4.27
C ALA A 220 -20.24 -11.84 -3.30
N GLU A 221 -21.34 -11.78 -2.52
CA GLU A 221 -21.97 -12.94 -1.95
C GLU A 221 -22.51 -13.85 -3.05
#